data_2703a7e40408f9bd894132a7fd72a416
#
_entry.id   2703a7e40408f9bd894132a7fd72a416
#
_cell.length_a   1.000
_cell.length_b   1.000
_cell.length_c   1.000
_cell.angle_alpha   90.00
_cell.angle_beta   90.00
_cell.angle_gamma   90.00
#
_symmetry.space_group_name_H-M   'P 1'
#
loop_
_entity.id
_entity.type
_entity.pdbx_description
1 polymer ?
#
loop_
_entity_poly.entity_id
_entity_poly.type
_entity_poly.pdbx_seq_one_letter_code
_entity_poly.pdbx_strand_id
1 'polypeptide(L)'
;ILAILAYAIVGPVVSSLNDILRGGVEFIVNLGLIPLVSILVEPAKVLFLNNAINHGVFSPIGIQESQELGKSIFFMIESNPGPGLGVLLAFCLVGKGMAKSSAPGAVIIHFLGGIHEIYFPYILMKPILLLAVIPAGMAGVFTLSVLNGGLIAPGSIFAILAMTPKGAYFANIAAVVVATAVSFVIASIFIKASKDDGSSLEEAQQNMQDMKNRGSKRVESDVVVKGSELKKIIY
;
A
#
# COMPACT_ATOMS: atom_id res chain seq x y z
N ILE A 1 -23.11 7.84 -22.87
CA ILE A 1 -22.90 9.21 -22.36
C ILE A 1 -22.11 9.15 -21.04
N LEU A 2 -22.53 8.40 -20.00
CA LEU A 2 -21.81 8.29 -18.72
C LEU A 2 -20.38 7.70 -18.88
N ALA A 3 -20.17 6.72 -19.75
CA ALA A 3 -18.86 6.16 -20.04
C ALA A 3 -17.91 7.18 -20.70
N ILE A 4 -18.44 8.00 -21.61
CA ILE A 4 -17.69 9.06 -22.27
C ILE A 4 -17.31 10.17 -21.28
N LEU A 5 -18.23 10.57 -20.42
CA LEU A 5 -17.96 11.55 -19.33
C LEU A 5 -16.93 11.01 -18.35
N ALA A 6 -17.05 9.74 -17.94
CA ALA A 6 -16.07 9.11 -17.08
C ALA A 6 -14.68 9.06 -17.72
N TYR A 7 -14.58 8.73 -19.01
CA TYR A 7 -13.33 8.70 -19.74
C TYR A 7 -12.75 10.10 -19.92
N ALA A 8 -13.58 11.09 -20.30
CA ALA A 8 -13.11 12.44 -20.61
C ALA A 8 -12.74 13.27 -19.37
N ILE A 9 -13.34 12.98 -18.21
CA ILE A 9 -13.12 13.77 -16.98
C ILE A 9 -12.33 12.97 -15.94
N VAL A 10 -12.80 11.78 -15.58
CA VAL A 10 -12.17 10.98 -14.53
C VAL A 10 -10.80 10.43 -14.98
N GLY A 11 -10.69 10.05 -16.26
CA GLY A 11 -9.44 9.56 -16.85
C GLY A 11 -8.27 10.53 -16.66
N PRO A 12 -8.34 11.75 -17.19
CA PRO A 12 -7.29 12.74 -17.04
C PRO A 12 -6.99 13.12 -15.59
N VAL A 13 -8.01 13.25 -14.74
CA VAL A 13 -7.83 13.57 -13.30
C VAL A 13 -7.01 12.50 -12.59
N VAL A 14 -7.37 11.22 -12.77
CA VAL A 14 -6.62 10.11 -12.15
C VAL A 14 -5.22 9.98 -12.74
N SER A 15 -5.05 10.21 -14.06
CA SER A 15 -3.73 10.21 -14.69
C SER A 15 -2.84 11.31 -14.10
N SER A 16 -3.35 12.54 -14.03
CA SER A 16 -2.61 13.66 -13.42
C SER A 16 -2.26 13.41 -11.97
N LEU A 17 -3.17 12.81 -11.19
CA LEU A 17 -2.91 12.45 -9.79
C LEU A 17 -1.79 11.39 -9.68
N ASN A 18 -1.81 10.38 -10.54
CA ASN A 18 -0.75 9.37 -10.60
C ASN A 18 0.61 10.00 -10.97
N ASP A 19 0.64 10.94 -11.92
CA ASP A 19 1.87 11.62 -12.32
C ASP A 19 2.41 12.52 -11.19
N ILE A 20 1.54 13.21 -10.46
CA ILE A 20 1.92 13.99 -9.28
C ILE A 20 2.49 13.08 -8.18
N LEU A 21 1.83 11.96 -7.89
CA LEU A 21 2.31 11.00 -6.88
C LEU A 21 3.67 10.43 -7.25
N ARG A 22 3.83 10.01 -8.51
CA ARG A 22 5.10 9.50 -9.03
C ARG A 22 6.21 10.56 -8.93
N GLY A 23 5.97 11.76 -9.44
CA GLY A 23 6.95 12.85 -9.36
C GLY A 23 7.30 13.24 -7.93
N GLY A 24 6.32 13.24 -7.01
CA GLY A 24 6.55 13.49 -5.60
C GLY A 24 7.43 12.43 -4.94
N VAL A 25 7.20 11.15 -5.24
CA VAL A 25 8.03 10.04 -4.73
C VAL A 25 9.45 10.10 -5.31
N GLU A 26 9.58 10.30 -6.63
CA GLU A 26 10.89 10.48 -7.29
C GLU A 26 11.67 11.63 -6.67
N PHE A 27 11.03 12.76 -6.40
CA PHE A 27 11.65 13.91 -5.75
C PHE A 27 12.19 13.57 -4.35
N ILE A 28 11.39 12.90 -3.51
CA ILE A 28 11.80 12.48 -2.16
C ILE A 28 12.96 11.48 -2.21
N VAL A 29 12.89 10.52 -3.14
CA VAL A 29 13.95 9.52 -3.34
C VAL A 29 15.26 10.18 -3.76
N ASN A 30 15.21 11.12 -4.70
CA ASN A 30 16.39 11.86 -5.18
C ASN A 30 17.03 12.74 -4.09
N LEU A 31 16.24 13.17 -3.08
CA LEU A 31 16.78 13.86 -1.90
C LEU A 31 17.42 12.90 -0.87
N GLY A 32 17.34 11.59 -1.05
CA GLY A 32 17.80 10.59 -0.09
C GLY A 32 16.92 10.46 1.16
N LEU A 33 15.75 11.10 1.17
CA LEU A 33 14.81 11.09 2.31
C LEU A 33 13.81 9.95 2.21
N ILE A 34 14.29 8.74 1.90
CA ILE A 34 13.47 7.56 1.60
C ILE A 34 12.35 7.31 2.63
N PRO A 35 12.52 7.44 3.97
CA PRO A 35 11.42 7.26 4.91
C PRO A 35 10.21 8.15 4.67
N LEU A 36 10.40 9.36 4.11
CA LEU A 36 9.30 10.30 3.84
C LEU A 36 8.40 9.87 2.68
N VAL A 37 8.82 8.90 1.84
CA VAL A 37 7.96 8.38 0.76
C VAL A 37 6.64 7.80 1.31
N SER A 38 6.64 7.32 2.55
CA SER A 38 5.44 6.77 3.20
C SER A 38 4.30 7.79 3.36
N ILE A 39 4.61 9.10 3.35
CA ILE A 39 3.59 10.16 3.36
C ILE A 39 2.70 10.09 2.11
N LEU A 40 3.27 9.70 0.98
CA LEU A 40 2.55 9.54 -0.28
C LEU A 40 2.10 8.11 -0.50
N VAL A 41 2.93 7.14 -0.15
CA VAL A 41 2.69 5.72 -0.44
C VAL A 41 1.55 5.14 0.39
N GLU A 42 1.49 5.41 1.69
CA GLU A 42 0.45 4.81 2.54
C GLU A 42 -0.96 5.31 2.19
N PRO A 43 -1.22 6.62 1.97
CA PRO A 43 -2.50 7.05 1.43
C PRO A 43 -2.80 6.52 0.02
N ALA A 44 -1.78 6.46 -0.86
CA ALA A 44 -1.95 5.96 -2.22
C ALA A 44 -2.37 4.47 -2.24
N LYS A 45 -1.84 3.63 -1.33
CA LYS A 45 -2.28 2.24 -1.18
C LYS A 45 -3.78 2.17 -0.92
N VAL A 46 -4.28 2.89 0.08
CA VAL A 46 -5.70 2.88 0.47
C VAL A 46 -6.62 3.38 -0.64
N LEU A 47 -6.14 4.28 -1.48
CA LEU A 47 -6.88 4.84 -2.62
C LEU A 47 -6.65 4.08 -3.93
N PHE A 48 -5.97 2.93 -3.92
CA PHE A 48 -5.61 2.14 -5.12
C PHE A 48 -4.77 2.90 -6.17
N LEU A 49 -4.00 3.89 -5.72
CA LEU A 49 -3.11 4.70 -6.57
C LEU A 49 -1.64 4.24 -6.48
N ASN A 50 -1.32 3.28 -5.62
CA ASN A 50 0.03 2.79 -5.39
C ASN A 50 0.65 2.11 -6.62
N ASN A 51 -0.15 1.56 -7.54
CA ASN A 51 0.38 0.94 -8.77
C ASN A 51 1.20 1.91 -9.61
N ALA A 52 0.83 3.19 -9.67
CA ALA A 52 1.59 4.21 -10.37
C ALA A 52 2.98 4.43 -9.75
N ILE A 53 3.06 4.41 -8.42
CA ILE A 53 4.32 4.52 -7.67
C ILE A 53 5.15 3.25 -7.85
N ASN A 54 4.54 2.07 -7.69
CA ASN A 54 5.24 0.80 -7.77
C ASN A 54 5.82 0.53 -9.15
N HIS A 55 5.01 0.65 -10.20
CA HIS A 55 5.46 0.37 -11.56
C HIS A 55 6.23 1.54 -12.18
N GLY A 56 5.96 2.77 -11.74
CA GLY A 56 6.62 3.96 -12.25
C GLY A 56 7.95 4.30 -11.57
N VAL A 57 8.10 3.95 -10.28
CA VAL A 57 9.29 4.33 -9.48
C VAL A 57 9.94 3.13 -8.82
N PHE A 58 9.22 2.43 -7.93
CA PHE A 58 9.84 1.43 -7.05
C PHE A 58 10.35 0.19 -7.79
N SER A 59 9.59 -0.32 -8.76
CA SER A 59 10.02 -1.50 -9.51
C SER A 59 11.24 -1.23 -10.40
N PRO A 60 11.28 -0.15 -11.21
CA PRO A 60 12.48 0.16 -12.00
C PRO A 60 13.73 0.35 -11.13
N ILE A 61 13.66 1.20 -10.09
CA ILE A 61 14.79 1.45 -9.20
C ILE A 61 15.15 0.19 -8.42
N GLY A 62 14.15 -0.54 -7.91
CA GLY A 62 14.36 -1.76 -7.15
C GLY A 62 15.03 -2.87 -7.95
N ILE A 63 14.68 -3.02 -9.23
CA ILE A 63 15.34 -3.99 -10.14
C ILE A 63 16.80 -3.60 -10.33
N GLN A 64 17.07 -2.32 -10.64
CA GLN A 64 18.45 -1.85 -10.82
C GLN A 64 19.28 -2.06 -9.55
N GLU A 65 18.81 -1.59 -8.38
CA GLU A 65 19.53 -1.77 -7.11
C GLU A 65 19.73 -3.24 -6.77
N SER A 66 18.73 -4.09 -7.00
CA SER A 66 18.84 -5.52 -6.71
C SER A 66 19.89 -6.21 -7.59
N GLN A 67 20.07 -5.77 -8.84
CA GLN A 67 21.14 -6.27 -9.73
C GLN A 67 22.52 -5.79 -9.29
N GLU A 68 22.65 -4.55 -8.84
CA GLU A 68 23.93 -3.94 -8.46
C GLU A 68 24.35 -4.32 -7.03
N LEU A 69 23.40 -4.30 -6.07
CA LEU A 69 23.64 -4.44 -4.63
C LEU A 69 23.14 -5.78 -4.04
N GLY A 70 22.48 -6.62 -4.86
CA GLY A 70 21.89 -7.89 -4.42
C GLY A 70 20.57 -7.75 -3.67
N LYS A 71 20.05 -6.53 -3.47
CA LYS A 71 18.78 -6.23 -2.81
C LYS A 71 18.37 -4.79 -3.02
N SER A 72 17.07 -4.50 -2.78
CA SER A 72 16.55 -3.14 -2.77
C SER A 72 15.58 -2.90 -1.61
N ILE A 73 15.67 -1.72 -0.99
CA ILE A 73 14.75 -1.23 0.02
C ILE A 73 13.35 -0.98 -0.57
N PHE A 74 13.27 -0.59 -1.85
CA PHE A 74 12.00 -0.26 -2.51
C PHE A 74 11.07 -1.46 -2.59
N PHE A 75 11.57 -2.66 -2.77
CA PHE A 75 10.77 -3.88 -2.72
C PHE A 75 10.20 -4.15 -1.33
N MET A 76 10.92 -3.78 -0.27
CA MET A 76 10.42 -3.95 1.09
C MET A 76 9.40 -2.87 1.48
N ILE A 77 9.49 -1.64 0.94
CA ILE A 77 8.51 -0.56 1.17
C ILE A 77 7.11 -1.01 0.73
N GLU A 78 7.02 -1.65 -0.45
CA GLU A 78 5.77 -2.17 -0.97
C GLU A 78 5.29 -3.40 -0.19
N SER A 79 6.19 -4.33 0.09
CA SER A 79 5.86 -5.62 0.67
C SER A 79 5.63 -5.60 2.19
N ASN A 80 6.03 -4.52 2.90
CA ASN A 80 5.93 -4.46 4.35
C ASN A 80 4.49 -4.50 4.86
N PRO A 81 4.06 -5.59 5.54
CA PRO A 81 2.70 -5.70 6.06
C PRO A 81 2.49 -4.90 7.35
N GLY A 82 3.57 -4.39 7.96
CA GLY A 82 3.55 -3.80 9.31
C GLY A 82 2.49 -2.72 9.53
N PRO A 83 2.39 -1.68 8.66
CA PRO A 83 1.42 -0.61 8.84
C PRO A 83 -0.04 -1.11 8.92
N GLY A 84 -0.45 -1.96 7.97
CA GLY A 84 -1.78 -2.56 7.94
C GLY A 84 -2.03 -3.54 9.08
N LEU A 85 -1.03 -4.38 9.39
CA LEU A 85 -1.11 -5.36 10.48
C LEU A 85 -1.35 -4.67 11.83
N GLY A 86 -0.66 -3.55 12.10
CA GLY A 86 -0.85 -2.79 13.34
C GLY A 86 -2.27 -2.26 13.49
N VAL A 87 -2.86 -1.72 12.41
CA VAL A 87 -4.26 -1.27 12.40
C VAL A 87 -5.21 -2.45 12.70
N LEU A 88 -5.06 -3.57 12.00
CA LEU A 88 -5.91 -4.74 12.17
C LEU A 88 -5.81 -5.32 13.59
N LEU A 89 -4.61 -5.41 14.16
CA LEU A 89 -4.40 -5.84 15.53
C LEU A 89 -5.04 -4.87 16.54
N ALA A 90 -5.00 -3.56 16.26
CA ALA A 90 -5.69 -2.58 17.08
C ALA A 90 -7.21 -2.81 17.07
N PHE A 91 -7.81 -3.09 15.91
CA PHE A 91 -9.23 -3.46 15.84
C PHE A 91 -9.54 -4.77 16.56
N CYS A 92 -8.67 -5.78 16.48
CA CYS A 92 -8.84 -7.03 17.23
C CYS A 92 -8.96 -6.79 18.74
N LEU A 93 -8.13 -5.90 19.29
CA LEU A 93 -8.03 -5.72 20.74
C LEU A 93 -8.98 -4.63 21.26
N VAL A 94 -9.04 -3.49 20.60
CA VAL A 94 -9.77 -2.31 21.09
C VAL A 94 -10.92 -1.86 20.19
N GLY A 95 -11.15 -2.52 19.06
CA GLY A 95 -12.27 -2.29 18.17
C GLY A 95 -13.61 -2.63 18.78
N LYS A 96 -14.70 -2.27 18.10
CA LYS A 96 -16.08 -2.56 18.48
C LYS A 96 -16.86 -3.11 17.29
N GLY A 97 -17.99 -3.73 17.56
CA GLY A 97 -18.94 -4.19 16.57
C GLY A 97 -18.33 -5.11 15.51
N MET A 98 -18.78 -4.97 14.27
CA MET A 98 -18.34 -5.80 13.15
C MET A 98 -16.85 -5.61 12.82
N ALA A 99 -16.30 -4.40 12.93
CA ALA A 99 -14.89 -4.17 12.69
C ALA A 99 -14.00 -5.00 13.63
N LYS A 100 -14.40 -5.19 14.89
CA LYS A 100 -13.69 -6.07 15.83
C LYS A 100 -13.83 -7.55 15.46
N SER A 101 -15.04 -8.00 15.14
CA SER A 101 -15.30 -9.43 14.87
C SER A 101 -14.66 -9.91 13.55
N SER A 102 -14.52 -9.04 12.55
CA SER A 102 -13.92 -9.37 11.26
C SER A 102 -12.38 -9.21 11.25
N ALA A 103 -11.81 -8.40 12.13
CA ALA A 103 -10.39 -8.10 12.16
C ALA A 103 -9.46 -9.33 12.27
N PRO A 104 -9.75 -10.38 13.09
CA PRO A 104 -8.89 -11.56 13.14
C PRO A 104 -8.76 -12.28 11.80
N GLY A 105 -9.86 -12.42 11.04
CA GLY A 105 -9.83 -12.97 9.69
C GLY A 105 -9.03 -12.09 8.73
N ALA A 106 -9.18 -10.77 8.85
CA ALA A 106 -8.43 -9.81 8.06
C ALA A 106 -6.91 -9.87 8.37
N VAL A 107 -6.51 -10.09 9.62
CA VAL A 107 -5.09 -10.29 10.00
C VAL A 107 -4.49 -11.48 9.25
N ILE A 108 -5.20 -12.60 9.22
CA ILE A 108 -4.73 -13.81 8.53
C ILE A 108 -4.55 -13.55 7.02
N ILE A 109 -5.56 -12.96 6.39
CA ILE A 109 -5.56 -12.64 4.96
C ILE A 109 -4.45 -11.62 4.63
N HIS A 110 -4.29 -10.59 5.46
CA HIS A 110 -3.29 -9.56 5.27
C HIS A 110 -1.88 -10.11 5.46
N PHE A 111 -1.61 -10.70 6.61
CA PHE A 111 -0.25 -11.08 7.00
C PHE A 111 0.21 -12.36 6.31
N LEU A 112 -0.56 -13.42 6.35
CA LEU A 112 -0.19 -14.69 5.73
C LEU A 112 -0.48 -14.70 4.22
N GLY A 113 -1.63 -14.16 3.81
CA GLY A 113 -2.01 -14.09 2.39
C GLY A 113 -1.27 -13.02 1.60
N GLY A 114 -0.71 -12.00 2.27
CA GLY A 114 -0.04 -10.87 1.61
C GLY A 114 -1.01 -9.92 0.88
N ILE A 115 -2.30 -9.98 1.22
CA ILE A 115 -3.34 -9.16 0.57
C ILE A 115 -3.53 -7.89 1.39
N HIS A 116 -2.87 -6.81 0.95
CA HIS A 116 -2.90 -5.54 1.70
C HIS A 116 -4.25 -4.86 1.64
N GLU A 117 -5.01 -5.03 0.57
CA GLU A 117 -6.32 -4.39 0.38
C GLU A 117 -7.34 -4.74 1.47
N ILE A 118 -7.13 -5.82 2.21
CA ILE A 118 -8.07 -6.25 3.27
C ILE A 118 -8.14 -5.25 4.44
N TYR A 119 -7.10 -4.45 4.70
CA TYR A 119 -7.15 -3.43 5.74
C TYR A 119 -7.69 -2.08 5.26
N PHE A 120 -7.79 -1.83 3.94
CA PHE A 120 -8.24 -0.54 3.41
C PHE A 120 -9.63 -0.13 3.88
N PRO A 121 -10.65 -1.02 3.94
CA PRO A 121 -11.96 -0.66 4.49
C PRO A 121 -11.91 -0.11 5.92
N TYR A 122 -11.00 -0.63 6.74
CA TYR A 122 -10.82 -0.15 8.11
C TYR A 122 -10.27 1.27 8.17
N ILE A 123 -9.41 1.65 7.22
CA ILE A 123 -8.93 3.03 7.07
C ILE A 123 -10.04 3.91 6.50
N LEU A 124 -10.76 3.45 5.45
CA LEU A 124 -11.81 4.23 4.80
C LEU A 124 -13.00 4.50 5.75
N MET A 125 -13.35 3.53 6.60
CA MET A 125 -14.32 3.72 7.68
C MET A 125 -13.86 4.81 8.66
N LYS A 126 -12.55 4.92 8.90
CA LYS A 126 -11.98 5.86 9.86
C LYS A 126 -10.70 6.50 9.30
N PRO A 127 -10.82 7.53 8.44
CA PRO A 127 -9.67 8.10 7.71
C PRO A 127 -8.56 8.67 8.59
N ILE A 128 -8.86 9.02 9.85
CA ILE A 128 -7.83 9.46 10.82
C ILE A 128 -6.75 8.39 11.04
N LEU A 129 -7.02 7.12 10.75
CA LEU A 129 -6.05 6.03 10.83
C LEU A 129 -4.92 6.14 9.80
N LEU A 130 -5.05 7.01 8.78
CA LEU A 130 -3.90 7.39 7.94
C LEU A 130 -2.75 7.96 8.79
N LEU A 131 -3.08 8.69 9.88
CA LEU A 131 -2.08 9.17 10.84
C LEU A 131 -1.42 8.05 11.66
N ALA A 132 -1.90 6.82 11.55
CA ALA A 132 -1.24 5.66 12.15
C ALA A 132 -0.35 4.94 11.13
N VAL A 133 -0.82 4.73 9.90
CA VAL A 133 -0.07 3.98 8.88
C VAL A 133 1.08 4.78 8.28
N ILE A 134 0.94 6.12 8.12
CA ILE A 134 2.02 6.97 7.60
C ILE A 134 3.27 6.93 8.50
N PRO A 135 3.20 7.28 9.80
CA PRO A 135 4.38 7.18 10.68
C PRO A 135 4.90 5.75 10.83
N ALA A 136 4.02 4.75 10.75
CA ALA A 136 4.42 3.36 10.78
C ALA A 136 5.24 2.96 9.55
N GLY A 137 4.80 3.36 8.36
CA GLY A 137 5.57 3.19 7.13
C GLY A 137 6.92 3.89 7.22
N MET A 138 6.94 5.16 7.67
CA MET A 138 8.18 5.92 7.87
C MET A 138 9.14 5.22 8.82
N ALA A 139 8.64 4.73 9.97
CA ALA A 139 9.46 4.03 10.96
C ALA A 139 10.01 2.70 10.41
N GLY A 140 9.20 1.96 9.65
CA GLY A 140 9.64 0.75 8.98
C GLY A 140 10.74 1.02 7.96
N VAL A 141 10.55 2.01 7.08
CA VAL A 141 11.57 2.40 6.07
C VAL A 141 12.83 2.94 6.73
N PHE A 142 12.70 3.74 7.78
CA PHE A 142 13.85 4.20 8.56
C PHE A 142 14.64 3.04 9.16
N THR A 143 13.95 2.06 9.74
CA THR A 143 14.58 0.83 10.27
C THR A 143 15.34 0.07 9.19
N LEU A 144 14.74 -0.08 7.99
CA LEU A 144 15.41 -0.70 6.85
C LEU A 144 16.66 0.06 6.42
N SER A 145 16.58 1.41 6.38
CA SER A 145 17.71 2.26 5.98
C SER A 145 18.87 2.14 6.96
N VAL A 146 18.58 2.16 8.27
CA VAL A 146 19.63 2.10 9.32
C VAL A 146 20.24 0.70 9.42
N LEU A 147 19.43 -0.36 9.30
CA LEU A 147 19.88 -1.74 9.43
C LEU A 147 20.28 -2.39 8.10
N ASN A 148 20.31 -1.62 7.02
CA ASN A 148 20.63 -2.10 5.68
C ASN A 148 19.75 -3.27 5.23
N GLY A 149 18.43 -3.12 5.37
CA GLY A 149 17.42 -4.08 4.94
C GLY A 149 17.13 -4.00 3.43
N GLY A 150 16.33 -4.93 2.93
CA GLY A 150 15.87 -4.97 1.54
C GLY A 150 15.59 -6.37 1.06
N LEU A 151 14.94 -6.47 -0.11
CA LEU A 151 14.56 -7.73 -0.76
C LEU A 151 15.19 -7.83 -2.16
N ILE A 152 15.31 -9.05 -2.66
CA ILE A 152 15.70 -9.33 -4.05
C ILE A 152 14.54 -9.05 -5.00
N ALA A 153 13.30 -9.31 -4.56
CA ALA A 153 12.05 -9.05 -5.28
C ALA A 153 10.90 -8.81 -4.30
N PRO A 154 9.81 -8.10 -4.71
CA PRO A 154 8.66 -7.84 -3.84
C PRO A 154 7.81 -9.11 -3.62
N GLY A 155 7.02 -9.15 -2.52
CA GLY A 155 6.10 -10.25 -2.27
C GLY A 155 5.42 -10.25 -0.90
N SER A 156 4.65 -11.31 -0.61
CA SER A 156 4.00 -11.56 0.68
C SER A 156 5.03 -11.88 1.79
N ILE A 157 4.55 -12.10 3.04
CA ILE A 157 5.44 -12.44 4.15
C ILE A 157 6.30 -13.70 3.87
N PHE A 158 5.74 -14.70 3.21
CA PHE A 158 6.51 -15.88 2.79
C PHE A 158 7.54 -15.54 1.71
N ALA A 159 7.17 -14.69 0.75
CA ALA A 159 8.10 -14.18 -0.24
C ALA A 159 9.16 -13.26 0.39
N ILE A 160 8.80 -12.42 1.38
CA ILE A 160 9.76 -11.64 2.15
C ILE A 160 10.81 -12.57 2.75
N LEU A 161 10.40 -13.66 3.41
CA LEU A 161 11.35 -14.62 3.97
C LEU A 161 12.22 -15.30 2.90
N ALA A 162 11.63 -15.69 1.76
CA ALA A 162 12.34 -16.35 0.67
C ALA A 162 13.24 -15.39 -0.12
N MET A 163 12.84 -14.13 -0.29
CA MET A 163 13.54 -13.10 -1.08
C MET A 163 14.47 -12.21 -0.24
N THR A 164 14.61 -12.50 1.05
CA THR A 164 15.57 -11.80 1.90
C THR A 164 16.96 -12.38 1.72
N PRO A 165 17.96 -11.60 1.29
CA PRO A 165 19.32 -12.08 1.18
C PRO A 165 19.95 -12.35 2.56
N LYS A 166 20.98 -13.21 2.57
CA LYS A 166 21.70 -13.53 3.80
C LYS A 166 22.23 -12.25 4.46
N GLY A 167 21.95 -12.08 5.77
CA GLY A 167 22.35 -10.90 6.54
C GLY A 167 21.30 -9.79 6.63
N ALA A 168 20.24 -9.79 5.80
CA ALA A 168 19.17 -8.79 5.85
C ALA A 168 17.92 -9.23 6.65
N TYR A 169 17.86 -10.49 7.12
CA TYR A 169 16.71 -11.03 7.84
C TYR A 169 16.35 -10.23 9.08
N PHE A 170 17.35 -9.90 9.90
CA PHE A 170 17.12 -9.11 11.11
C PHE A 170 16.52 -7.73 10.77
N ALA A 171 17.07 -7.04 9.77
CA ALA A 171 16.63 -5.74 9.34
C ALA A 171 15.17 -5.76 8.84
N ASN A 172 14.85 -6.74 8.00
CA ASN A 172 13.51 -6.87 7.42
C ASN A 172 12.47 -7.24 8.48
N ILE A 173 12.77 -8.19 9.36
CA ILE A 173 11.88 -8.56 10.47
C ILE A 173 11.70 -7.38 11.43
N ALA A 174 12.78 -6.70 11.81
CA ALA A 174 12.73 -5.53 12.69
C ALA A 174 11.88 -4.42 12.08
N ALA A 175 11.97 -4.16 10.77
CA ALA A 175 11.16 -3.16 10.09
C ALA A 175 9.66 -3.50 10.13
N VAL A 176 9.30 -4.78 9.94
CA VAL A 176 7.89 -5.22 10.07
C VAL A 176 7.40 -5.04 11.50
N VAL A 177 8.19 -5.46 12.49
CA VAL A 177 7.83 -5.36 13.92
C VAL A 177 7.68 -3.90 14.34
N VAL A 178 8.63 -3.03 13.98
CA VAL A 178 8.60 -1.60 14.31
C VAL A 178 7.39 -0.93 13.65
N ALA A 179 7.17 -1.15 12.37
CA ALA A 179 6.01 -0.59 11.66
C ALA A 179 4.69 -1.09 12.29
N THR A 180 4.60 -2.38 12.63
CA THR A 180 3.42 -2.94 13.31
C THR A 180 3.19 -2.28 14.67
N ALA A 181 4.23 -2.14 15.48
CA ALA A 181 4.13 -1.55 16.81
C ALA A 181 3.68 -0.09 16.76
N VAL A 182 4.31 0.72 15.89
CA VAL A 182 3.95 2.14 15.72
C VAL A 182 2.50 2.28 15.26
N SER A 183 2.11 1.55 14.22
CA SER A 183 0.73 1.57 13.72
C SER A 183 -0.27 1.13 14.78
N PHE A 184 0.01 0.03 15.49
CA PHE A 184 -0.84 -0.52 16.54
C PHE A 184 -1.09 0.48 17.67
N VAL A 185 -0.03 1.12 18.17
CA VAL A 185 -0.15 2.09 19.28
C VAL A 185 -0.99 3.28 18.85
N ILE A 186 -0.67 3.90 17.72
CA ILE A 186 -1.37 5.09 17.24
C ILE A 186 -2.82 4.75 16.87
N ALA A 187 -3.05 3.66 16.15
CA ALA A 187 -4.40 3.22 15.79
C ALA A 187 -5.25 2.91 17.03
N SER A 188 -4.67 2.25 18.05
CA SER A 188 -5.37 1.95 19.29
C SER A 188 -5.84 3.20 20.01
N ILE A 189 -5.06 4.28 20.00
CA ILE A 189 -5.45 5.57 20.58
C ILE A 189 -6.65 6.14 19.83
N PHE A 190 -6.61 6.21 18.52
CA PHE A 190 -7.70 6.76 17.71
C PHE A 190 -8.97 5.91 17.76
N ILE A 191 -8.86 4.57 17.79
CA ILE A 191 -10.01 3.68 17.87
C ILE A 191 -10.68 3.81 19.23
N LYS A 192 -9.91 3.87 20.33
CA LYS A 192 -10.46 4.07 21.68
C LYS A 192 -11.13 5.44 21.86
N ALA A 193 -10.56 6.49 21.28
CA ALA A 193 -11.10 7.84 21.35
C ALA A 193 -12.39 8.01 20.52
N SER A 194 -12.66 7.11 19.59
CA SER A 194 -13.84 7.18 18.73
C SER A 194 -15.08 6.62 19.43
N LYS A 195 -16.23 7.29 19.19
CA LYS A 195 -17.55 6.81 19.63
C LYS A 195 -18.18 5.83 18.62
N ASP A 196 -17.55 5.61 17.47
CA ASP A 196 -18.03 4.74 16.42
C ASP A 196 -18.09 3.29 16.91
N ASP A 197 -19.20 2.61 16.64
CA ASP A 197 -19.47 1.22 17.00
C ASP A 197 -18.96 0.20 15.96
N GLY A 198 -18.38 0.66 14.85
CA GLY A 198 -17.88 -0.18 13.77
C GLY A 198 -18.95 -0.59 12.75
N SER A 199 -20.15 -0.02 12.79
CA SER A 199 -21.26 -0.33 11.87
C SER A 199 -21.00 0.14 10.44
N SER A 200 -20.15 1.15 10.24
CA SER A 200 -19.79 1.71 8.94
C SER A 200 -18.78 0.88 8.14
N LEU A 201 -18.33 -0.28 8.65
CA LEU A 201 -17.38 -1.12 7.94
C LEU A 201 -17.96 -1.73 6.65
N GLU A 202 -19.24 -2.11 6.65
CA GLU A 202 -19.90 -2.62 5.45
C GLU A 202 -19.94 -1.60 4.33
N GLU A 203 -20.29 -0.35 4.64
CA GLU A 203 -20.29 0.74 3.68
C GLU A 203 -18.88 1.00 3.15
N ALA A 204 -17.87 0.95 4.02
CA ALA A 204 -16.48 1.12 3.62
C ALA A 204 -16.01 -0.04 2.72
N GLN A 205 -16.43 -1.28 2.98
CA GLN A 205 -16.15 -2.43 2.13
C GLN A 205 -16.80 -2.30 0.75
N GLN A 206 -18.05 -1.84 0.68
CA GLN A 206 -18.74 -1.59 -0.58
C GLN A 206 -18.04 -0.49 -1.39
N ASN A 207 -17.71 0.63 -0.74
CA ASN A 207 -16.97 1.72 -1.37
C ASN A 207 -15.61 1.27 -1.91
N MET A 208 -14.89 0.44 -1.16
CA MET A 208 -13.64 -0.15 -1.61
C MET A 208 -13.84 -1.03 -2.85
N GLN A 209 -14.85 -1.89 -2.85
CA GLN A 209 -15.14 -2.77 -3.98
C GLN A 209 -15.49 -1.97 -5.23
N ASP A 210 -16.25 -0.89 -5.07
CA ASP A 210 -16.60 0.01 -6.18
C ASP A 210 -15.36 0.73 -6.74
N MET A 211 -14.45 1.20 -5.88
CA MET A 211 -13.18 1.79 -6.33
C MET A 211 -12.33 0.79 -7.10
N LYS A 212 -12.21 -0.44 -6.60
CA LYS A 212 -11.47 -1.53 -7.26
C LYS A 212 -12.06 -1.88 -8.62
N ASN A 213 -13.40 -2.01 -8.70
CA ASN A 213 -14.10 -2.32 -9.94
C ASN A 213 -13.95 -1.20 -10.99
N ARG A 214 -13.94 0.06 -10.57
CA ARG A 214 -13.67 1.22 -11.45
C ARG A 214 -12.24 1.18 -11.99
N GLY A 215 -11.27 0.85 -11.15
CA GLY A 215 -9.87 0.69 -11.54
C GLY A 215 -9.67 -0.47 -12.54
N SER A 216 -10.26 -1.63 -12.28
CA SER A 216 -10.15 -2.82 -13.15
C SER A 216 -10.76 -2.59 -14.53
N LYS A 217 -11.97 -2.02 -14.61
CA LYS A 217 -12.63 -1.68 -15.89
C LYS A 217 -11.80 -0.70 -16.72
N ARG A 218 -11.02 0.14 -16.09
CA ARG A 218 -10.14 1.10 -16.77
C ARG A 218 -8.93 0.41 -17.39
N VAL A 219 -8.26 -0.48 -16.67
CA VAL A 219 -7.13 -1.25 -17.21
C VAL A 219 -7.58 -2.09 -18.42
N GLU A 220 -8.76 -2.70 -18.35
CA GLU A 220 -9.33 -3.49 -19.44
C GLU A 220 -9.64 -2.62 -20.66
N SER A 221 -10.18 -1.40 -20.48
CA SER A 221 -10.44 -0.46 -21.57
C SER A 221 -9.13 0.04 -22.22
N ASP A 222 -8.10 0.33 -21.45
CA ASP A 222 -6.81 0.78 -21.96
C ASP A 222 -6.10 -0.31 -22.78
N VAL A 223 -6.22 -1.58 -22.36
CA VAL A 223 -5.69 -2.73 -23.10
C VAL A 223 -6.43 -2.91 -24.43
N VAL A 224 -7.75 -2.77 -24.44
CA VAL A 224 -8.57 -2.89 -25.67
C VAL A 224 -8.26 -1.76 -26.65
N VAL A 225 -8.09 -0.52 -26.17
CA VAL A 225 -7.74 0.64 -27.03
C VAL A 225 -6.35 0.46 -27.64
N LYS A 226 -5.32 0.11 -26.84
CA LYS A 226 -3.98 -0.18 -27.36
C LYS A 226 -3.97 -1.35 -28.35
N GLY A 227 -4.73 -2.39 -28.09
CA GLY A 227 -4.88 -3.52 -29.02
C GLY A 227 -5.52 -3.12 -30.36
N SER A 228 -6.47 -2.18 -30.37
CA SER A 228 -7.11 -1.67 -31.58
C SER A 228 -6.20 -0.73 -32.38
N GLU A 229 -5.37 0.06 -31.70
CA GLU A 229 -4.38 0.92 -32.36
C GLU A 229 -3.25 0.11 -33.02
N LEU A 230 -2.76 -0.94 -32.32
CA LEU A 230 -1.78 -1.86 -32.89
C LEU A 230 -2.29 -2.58 -34.13
N LYS A 231 -3.57 -2.97 -34.18
CA LYS A 231 -4.19 -3.56 -35.38
C LYS A 231 -4.27 -2.58 -36.56
N LYS A 232 -4.44 -1.27 -36.33
CA LYS A 232 -4.47 -0.25 -37.38
C LYS A 232 -3.08 0.05 -37.97
N ILE A 233 -2.01 -0.32 -37.28
CA ILE A 233 -0.63 -0.11 -37.76
C ILE A 233 -0.14 -1.32 -38.58
N ILE A 234 -0.75 -2.49 -38.40
CA ILE A 234 -0.34 -3.76 -39.06
C ILE A 234 -1.13 -4.02 -40.36
N TYR A 235 -2.23 -3.29 -40.62
CA TYR A 235 -3.02 -3.34 -41.84
C TYR A 235 -3.07 -1.95 -42.49
#